data_4f7eaed30842dd6e81ed096fdd1a96b9
#
_entry.id   4f7eaed30842dd6e81ed096fdd1a96b9
#
_cell.length_a   1.000
_cell.length_b   1.000
_cell.length_c   1.000
_cell.angle_alpha   90.00
_cell.angle_beta   90.00
_cell.angle_gamma   90.00
#
_symmetry.space_group_name_H-M   'P 1'
#
loop_
_entity.id
_entity.type
_entity.pdbx_description
1 polymer ?
#
loop_
_entity_poly.entity_id
_entity_poly.type
_entity_poly.pdbx_seq_one_letter_code
_entity_poly.pdbx_strand_id
1 'polypeptide(L)'
;MSAEKMTVSVVDPDGKWLYRVGGISALVIGIAYLSILPLFALVGNPPPSGGELWLKYLEGKTTVWWAILGLSVFTDFLFVPVALSLYLALKRVKKNAMLIASAFVGLFVVLDLAVLWTNYASLLTLSRLHTAATTDVQRAAYVAAANYASAVLESHTEVFYSIVDLSVAILIIGFVMLQGKGIFNKTTAYLGVGAGIFGIVSISGFFVTIIINALLVTAWVLFVGYKLFRLGLHGQSSGSV
;
A
#
# COMPACT_ATOMS: atom_id res chain seq x y z
N MET A 1 52.58 -7.51 -7.26
CA MET A 1 51.52 -6.49 -7.03
C MET A 1 50.19 -7.22 -7.00
N SER A 2 49.67 -7.46 -5.80
CA SER A 2 48.37 -8.11 -5.60
C SER A 2 47.27 -7.07 -5.88
N ALA A 3 46.46 -7.31 -6.87
CA ALA A 3 45.28 -6.48 -7.11
C ALA A 3 44.24 -6.76 -6.00
N GLU A 4 44.21 -5.86 -5.02
CA GLU A 4 43.21 -5.83 -3.96
C GLU A 4 41.84 -5.70 -4.62
N LYS A 5 41.08 -6.78 -4.64
CA LYS A 5 39.69 -6.76 -5.07
C LYS A 5 38.91 -5.83 -4.13
N MET A 6 38.79 -4.56 -4.49
CA MET A 6 37.82 -3.67 -3.87
C MET A 6 36.44 -4.29 -4.01
N THR A 7 35.97 -4.96 -2.96
CA THR A 7 34.57 -5.36 -2.83
C THR A 7 33.75 -4.06 -2.64
N VAL A 8 33.32 -3.48 -3.75
CA VAL A 8 32.40 -2.35 -3.71
C VAL A 8 31.14 -2.84 -2.98
N SER A 9 30.91 -2.34 -1.79
CA SER A 9 29.69 -2.63 -1.02
C SER A 9 28.51 -2.22 -1.90
N VAL A 10 27.69 -3.19 -2.27
CA VAL A 10 26.52 -3.00 -3.15
C VAL A 10 25.48 -2.10 -2.48
N VAL A 11 25.51 -1.99 -1.15
CA VAL A 11 24.56 -1.23 -0.33
C VAL A 11 25.22 0.07 0.13
N ASP A 12 24.46 1.17 0.10
CA ASP A 12 24.91 2.50 0.52
C ASP A 12 25.08 2.54 2.05
N PRO A 13 26.33 2.75 2.57
CA PRO A 13 26.58 2.73 4.00
C PRO A 13 25.92 3.90 4.75
N ASP A 14 25.68 5.03 4.08
CA ASP A 14 25.07 6.23 4.69
C ASP A 14 23.56 6.08 4.85
N GLY A 15 22.96 5.08 4.19
CA GLY A 15 21.53 4.78 4.24
C GLY A 15 21.03 4.01 5.46
N LYS A 16 21.86 3.69 6.44
CA LYS A 16 21.53 2.80 7.58
C LYS A 16 20.27 3.21 8.34
N TRP A 17 20.15 4.50 8.65
CA TRP A 17 18.98 5.02 9.34
C TRP A 17 17.70 4.81 8.50
N LEU A 18 17.77 5.15 7.21
CA LEU A 18 16.62 5.00 6.32
C LEU A 18 16.25 3.53 6.11
N TYR A 19 17.22 2.61 6.05
CA TYR A 19 16.93 1.16 6.01
C TYR A 19 16.18 0.68 7.25
N ARG A 20 16.53 1.19 8.45
CA ARG A 20 15.79 0.86 9.68
C ARG A 20 14.37 1.41 9.64
N VAL A 21 14.22 2.69 9.30
CA VAL A 21 12.91 3.34 9.20
C VAL A 21 12.03 2.64 8.17
N GLY A 22 12.54 2.43 6.94
CA GLY A 22 11.78 1.73 5.91
C GLY A 22 11.49 0.27 6.26
N GLY A 23 12.43 -0.40 6.93
CA GLY A 23 12.22 -1.76 7.43
C GLY A 23 11.12 -1.85 8.47
N ILE A 24 11.12 -0.98 9.47
CA ILE A 24 10.06 -0.88 10.48
C ILE A 24 8.73 -0.51 9.82
N SER A 25 8.73 0.50 8.93
CA SER A 25 7.52 0.90 8.21
C SER A 25 6.89 -0.25 7.42
N ALA A 26 7.70 -1.02 6.69
CA ALA A 26 7.21 -2.18 5.94
C ALA A 26 6.64 -3.29 6.85
N LEU A 27 7.28 -3.56 8.00
CA LEU A 27 6.75 -4.51 8.99
C LEU A 27 5.43 -4.02 9.57
N VAL A 28 5.31 -2.73 9.90
CA VAL A 28 4.08 -2.11 10.41
C VAL A 28 2.96 -2.20 9.37
N ILE A 29 3.24 -1.91 8.08
CA ILE A 29 2.27 -2.09 6.98
C ILE A 29 1.78 -3.55 6.96
N GLY A 30 2.69 -4.52 6.98
CA GLY A 30 2.31 -5.93 6.94
C GLY A 30 1.42 -6.35 8.12
N ILE A 31 1.74 -5.90 9.34
CA ILE A 31 0.93 -6.16 10.53
C ILE A 31 -0.44 -5.46 10.43
N ALA A 32 -0.48 -4.21 9.96
CA ALA A 32 -1.73 -3.48 9.77
C ALA A 32 -2.64 -4.18 8.76
N TYR A 33 -2.10 -4.65 7.63
CA TYR A 33 -2.87 -5.41 6.64
C TYR A 33 -3.44 -6.72 7.20
N LEU A 34 -2.67 -7.46 8.00
CA LEU A 34 -3.17 -8.63 8.71
C LEU A 34 -4.29 -8.27 9.71
N SER A 35 -4.25 -7.06 10.29
CA SER A 35 -5.28 -6.57 11.21
C SER A 35 -6.53 -6.05 10.47
N ILE A 36 -6.38 -5.50 9.28
CA ILE A 36 -7.49 -4.99 8.45
C ILE A 36 -8.36 -6.14 7.92
N LEU A 37 -7.77 -7.29 7.57
CA LEU A 37 -8.53 -8.44 7.03
C LEU A 37 -9.71 -8.88 7.92
N PRO A 38 -9.54 -9.12 9.23
CA PRO A 38 -10.67 -9.46 10.10
C PRO A 38 -11.67 -8.30 10.25
N LEU A 39 -11.23 -7.04 10.18
CA LEU A 39 -12.14 -5.90 10.23
C LEU A 39 -13.06 -5.87 8.99
N PHE A 40 -12.53 -6.17 7.80
CA PHE A 40 -13.37 -6.33 6.60
C PHE A 40 -14.37 -7.49 6.75
N ALA A 41 -13.97 -8.61 7.37
CA ALA A 41 -14.89 -9.71 7.64
C ALA A 41 -16.04 -9.30 8.57
N LEU A 42 -15.79 -8.40 9.54
CA LEU A 42 -16.82 -7.88 10.46
C LEU A 42 -17.82 -6.96 9.76
N VAL A 43 -17.39 -6.11 8.83
CA VAL A 43 -18.29 -5.19 8.12
C VAL A 43 -19.02 -5.87 6.97
N GLY A 44 -18.50 -6.97 6.45
CA GLY A 44 -19.05 -7.69 5.29
C GLY A 44 -18.86 -6.93 3.99
N ASN A 45 -19.37 -7.48 2.89
CA ASN A 45 -19.19 -6.89 1.56
C ASN A 45 -19.96 -5.57 1.44
N PRO A 46 -19.30 -4.50 1.00
CA PRO A 46 -19.98 -3.25 0.67
C PRO A 46 -20.92 -3.44 -0.54
N PRO A 47 -21.97 -2.63 -0.65
CA PRO A 47 -22.83 -2.65 -1.83
C PRO A 47 -22.04 -2.22 -3.07
N PRO A 48 -22.37 -2.76 -4.25
CA PRO A 48 -21.66 -2.41 -5.47
C PRO A 48 -21.92 -0.95 -5.89
N SER A 49 -23.12 -0.41 -5.61
CA SER A 49 -23.51 0.94 -6.03
C SER A 49 -24.65 1.54 -5.24
N GLY A 50 -24.81 2.87 -5.38
CA GLY A 50 -25.93 3.63 -4.87
C GLY A 50 -25.76 4.19 -3.48
N GLY A 51 -25.89 5.52 -3.35
CA GLY A 51 -25.68 6.23 -2.11
C GLY A 51 -26.58 5.76 -0.98
N GLU A 52 -27.86 5.52 -1.24
CA GLU A 52 -28.82 5.04 -0.23
C GLU A 52 -28.41 3.65 0.32
N LEU A 53 -27.97 2.73 -0.56
CA LEU A 53 -27.49 1.42 -0.16
C LEU A 53 -26.23 1.51 0.69
N TRP A 54 -25.32 2.41 0.33
CA TRP A 54 -24.11 2.66 1.11
C TRP A 54 -24.44 3.23 2.48
N LEU A 55 -25.31 4.25 2.58
CA LEU A 55 -25.69 4.84 3.87
C LEU A 55 -26.33 3.80 4.78
N LYS A 56 -27.23 2.96 4.26
CA LYS A 56 -27.86 1.86 5.00
C LYS A 56 -26.86 0.79 5.40
N TYR A 57 -25.94 0.40 4.52
CA TYR A 57 -24.90 -0.58 4.81
C TYR A 57 -24.00 -0.14 5.95
N LEU A 58 -23.69 1.16 6.05
CA LEU A 58 -22.79 1.74 7.06
C LEU A 58 -23.47 1.90 8.45
N GLU A 59 -24.79 1.80 8.53
CA GLU A 59 -25.51 1.87 9.82
C GLU A 59 -24.97 0.83 10.79
N GLY A 60 -24.58 1.26 12.00
CA GLY A 60 -23.99 0.41 13.04
C GLY A 60 -22.55 -0.06 12.78
N LYS A 61 -21.96 0.23 11.61
CA LYS A 61 -20.62 -0.22 11.23
C LYS A 61 -19.58 0.91 11.16
N THR A 62 -19.98 2.15 11.35
CA THR A 62 -19.13 3.33 11.17
C THR A 62 -17.85 3.29 12.00
N THR A 63 -17.90 2.78 13.24
CA THR A 63 -16.71 2.68 14.10
C THR A 63 -15.65 1.74 13.52
N VAL A 64 -16.07 0.57 13.03
CA VAL A 64 -15.15 -0.40 12.40
C VAL A 64 -14.57 0.17 11.12
N TRP A 65 -15.39 0.83 10.31
CA TRP A 65 -14.95 1.48 9.09
C TRP A 65 -13.96 2.64 9.35
N TRP A 66 -14.16 3.43 10.41
CA TRP A 66 -13.18 4.44 10.81
C TRP A 66 -11.85 3.82 11.24
N ALA A 67 -11.87 2.64 11.86
CA ALA A 67 -10.64 1.92 12.18
C ALA A 67 -9.92 1.41 10.91
N ILE A 68 -10.67 0.83 9.95
CA ILE A 68 -10.14 0.41 8.64
C ILE A 68 -9.52 1.62 7.94
N LEU A 69 -10.26 2.71 7.80
CA LEU A 69 -9.79 3.93 7.15
C LEU A 69 -8.53 4.49 7.81
N GLY A 70 -8.53 4.61 9.14
CA GLY A 70 -7.38 5.14 9.88
C GLY A 70 -6.11 4.30 9.71
N LEU A 71 -6.24 2.96 9.76
CA LEU A 71 -5.13 2.05 9.52
C LEU A 71 -4.63 2.14 8.07
N SER A 72 -5.53 2.20 7.11
CA SER A 72 -5.18 2.27 5.68
C SER A 72 -4.46 3.58 5.36
N VAL A 73 -5.03 4.72 5.74
CA VAL A 73 -4.38 6.03 5.57
C VAL A 73 -3.00 6.07 6.23
N PHE A 74 -2.88 5.49 7.42
CA PHE A 74 -1.58 5.41 8.11
C PHE A 74 -0.58 4.56 7.32
N THR A 75 -1.00 3.41 6.77
CA THR A 75 -0.10 2.55 5.98
C THR A 75 0.32 3.19 4.68
N ASP A 76 -0.52 3.99 4.02
CA ASP A 76 -0.17 4.70 2.80
C ASP A 76 1.01 5.65 3.02
N PHE A 77 0.99 6.43 4.10
CA PHE A 77 2.15 7.26 4.46
C PHE A 77 3.41 6.45 4.72
N LEU A 78 3.31 5.25 5.26
CA LEU A 78 4.46 4.39 5.52
C LEU A 78 5.09 3.80 4.25
N PHE A 79 4.38 3.77 3.12
CA PHE A 79 4.98 3.39 1.84
C PHE A 79 6.07 4.36 1.38
N VAL A 80 6.02 5.63 1.78
CA VAL A 80 7.05 6.62 1.42
C VAL A 80 8.43 6.22 1.93
N PRO A 81 8.67 6.02 3.25
CA PRO A 81 9.97 5.59 3.73
C PRO A 81 10.37 4.20 3.22
N VAL A 82 9.42 3.30 2.93
CA VAL A 82 9.72 2.00 2.30
C VAL A 82 10.28 2.21 0.90
N ALA A 83 9.64 3.02 0.06
CA ALA A 83 10.09 3.30 -1.30
C ALA A 83 11.47 3.96 -1.32
N LEU A 84 11.70 4.95 -0.46
CA LEU A 84 13.00 5.62 -0.34
C LEU A 84 14.10 4.66 0.10
N SER A 85 13.82 3.76 1.03
CA SER A 85 14.76 2.73 1.48
C SER A 85 15.09 1.73 0.40
N LEU A 86 14.08 1.27 -0.36
CA LEU A 86 14.26 0.38 -1.50
C LEU A 86 15.04 1.07 -2.63
N TYR A 87 14.74 2.36 -2.89
CA TYR A 87 15.52 3.14 -3.84
C TYR A 87 17.01 3.15 -3.46
N LEU A 88 17.35 3.48 -2.22
CA LEU A 88 18.75 3.48 -1.77
C LEU A 88 19.39 2.09 -1.86
N ALA A 89 18.68 1.04 -1.48
CA ALA A 89 19.18 -0.32 -1.52
C ALA A 89 19.45 -0.82 -2.95
N LEU A 90 18.63 -0.39 -3.92
CA LEU A 90 18.63 -0.96 -5.28
C LEU A 90 19.09 0.03 -6.37
N LYS A 91 19.34 1.32 -6.06
CA LYS A 91 19.75 2.33 -7.04
C LYS A 91 21.05 1.95 -7.79
N ARG A 92 21.94 1.18 -7.17
CA ARG A 92 23.18 0.70 -7.82
C ARG A 92 22.92 -0.46 -8.80
N VAL A 93 21.77 -1.14 -8.71
CA VAL A 93 21.35 -2.18 -9.67
C VAL A 93 20.74 -1.55 -10.91
N LYS A 94 19.68 -0.74 -10.73
CA LYS A 94 18.95 -0.07 -11.81
C LYS A 94 18.36 1.26 -11.32
N LYS A 95 19.18 2.32 -11.32
CA LYS A 95 18.80 3.65 -10.80
C LYS A 95 17.51 4.19 -11.41
N ASN A 96 17.38 4.20 -12.72
CA ASN A 96 16.23 4.79 -13.39
C ASN A 96 14.94 4.01 -13.14
N ALA A 97 15.01 2.67 -13.12
CA ALA A 97 13.85 1.84 -12.79
C ALA A 97 13.38 2.08 -11.36
N MET A 98 14.30 2.20 -10.40
CA MET A 98 13.96 2.51 -9.01
C MET A 98 13.41 3.92 -8.83
N LEU A 99 13.88 4.90 -9.62
CA LEU A 99 13.30 6.25 -9.62
C LEU A 99 11.84 6.23 -10.10
N ILE A 100 11.58 5.52 -11.20
CA ILE A 100 10.23 5.35 -11.75
C ILE A 100 9.33 4.65 -10.72
N ALA A 101 9.80 3.55 -10.13
CA ALA A 101 9.04 2.84 -9.09
C ALA A 101 8.71 3.73 -7.89
N SER A 102 9.68 4.53 -7.42
CA SER A 102 9.43 5.46 -6.30
C SER A 102 8.44 6.56 -6.67
N ALA A 103 8.43 7.02 -7.93
CA ALA A 103 7.46 7.99 -8.42
C ALA A 103 6.03 7.39 -8.43
N PHE A 104 5.87 6.12 -8.86
CA PHE A 104 4.58 5.42 -8.80
C PHE A 104 4.10 5.23 -7.37
N VAL A 105 5.00 4.90 -6.41
CA VAL A 105 4.59 4.84 -4.98
C VAL A 105 4.12 6.22 -4.49
N GLY A 106 4.81 7.29 -4.86
CA GLY A 106 4.38 8.65 -4.51
C GLY A 106 3.04 9.02 -5.12
N LEU A 107 2.81 8.65 -6.39
CA LEU A 107 1.54 8.86 -7.08
C LEU A 107 0.40 8.07 -6.42
N PHE A 108 0.62 6.79 -6.11
CA PHE A 108 -0.31 5.96 -5.35
C PHE A 108 -0.71 6.64 -4.04
N VAL A 109 0.24 7.04 -3.19
CA VAL A 109 -0.07 7.66 -1.89
C VAL A 109 -0.94 8.90 -2.06
N VAL A 110 -0.63 9.76 -3.04
CA VAL A 110 -1.42 10.99 -3.27
C VAL A 110 -2.82 10.67 -3.80
N LEU A 111 -2.95 9.79 -4.77
CA LEU A 111 -4.23 9.48 -5.40
C LEU A 111 -5.13 8.66 -4.47
N ASP A 112 -4.58 7.70 -3.75
CA ASP A 112 -5.34 6.88 -2.80
C ASP A 112 -5.92 7.73 -1.66
N LEU A 113 -5.11 8.61 -1.08
CA LEU A 113 -5.57 9.55 -0.05
C LEU A 113 -6.59 10.55 -0.59
N ALA A 114 -6.35 11.12 -1.77
CA ALA A 114 -7.20 12.17 -2.32
C ALA A 114 -8.52 11.64 -2.88
N VAL A 115 -8.55 10.44 -3.42
CA VAL A 115 -9.73 9.88 -4.10
C VAL A 115 -10.40 8.82 -3.23
N LEU A 116 -9.71 7.71 -2.93
CA LEU A 116 -10.31 6.58 -2.25
C LEU A 116 -10.76 6.94 -0.82
N TRP A 117 -9.82 7.28 0.03
CA TRP A 117 -10.08 7.48 1.46
C TRP A 117 -10.93 8.71 1.74
N THR A 118 -10.84 9.74 0.90
CA THR A 118 -11.70 10.93 0.99
C THR A 118 -13.16 10.59 0.69
N ASN A 119 -13.45 9.72 -0.29
CA ASN A 119 -14.81 9.30 -0.59
C ASN A 119 -15.37 8.33 0.47
N TYR A 120 -14.58 7.41 1.01
CA TYR A 120 -14.99 6.59 2.17
C TYR A 120 -15.29 7.45 3.39
N ALA A 121 -14.43 8.41 3.74
CA ALA A 121 -14.66 9.34 4.86
C ALA A 121 -15.94 10.16 4.66
N SER A 122 -16.22 10.57 3.42
CA SER A 122 -17.46 11.28 3.06
C SER A 122 -18.69 10.40 3.28
N LEU A 123 -18.68 9.14 2.82
CA LEU A 123 -19.77 8.19 3.05
C LEU A 123 -20.02 7.92 4.54
N LEU A 124 -18.95 7.74 5.33
CA LEU A 124 -19.05 7.55 6.78
C LEU A 124 -19.70 8.75 7.48
N THR A 125 -19.29 9.96 7.08
CA THR A 125 -19.85 11.20 7.61
C THR A 125 -21.32 11.37 7.19
N LEU A 126 -21.64 11.12 5.91
CA LEU A 126 -22.99 11.21 5.37
C LEU A 126 -23.92 10.18 6.02
N SER A 127 -23.47 8.96 6.30
CA SER A 127 -24.25 7.93 6.99
C SER A 127 -24.69 8.40 8.37
N ARG A 128 -23.79 9.01 9.14
CA ARG A 128 -24.13 9.59 10.44
C ARG A 128 -25.14 10.73 10.33
N LEU A 129 -24.95 11.63 9.36
CA LEU A 129 -25.85 12.76 9.13
C LEU A 129 -27.23 12.31 8.66
N HIS A 130 -27.29 11.29 7.80
CA HIS A 130 -28.52 10.68 7.31
C HIS A 130 -29.34 10.07 8.45
N THR A 131 -28.68 9.31 9.35
CA THR A 131 -29.33 8.72 10.53
C THR A 131 -29.87 9.80 11.49
N ALA A 132 -29.17 10.94 11.62
CA ALA A 132 -29.58 12.05 12.48
C ALA A 132 -30.59 13.00 11.81
N ALA A 133 -30.93 12.82 10.53
CA ALA A 133 -31.81 13.72 9.80
C ALA A 133 -33.26 13.65 10.29
N THR A 134 -33.86 14.80 10.54
CA THR A 134 -35.22 14.96 11.04
C THR A 134 -36.26 15.18 9.95
N THR A 135 -35.82 15.53 8.72
CA THR A 135 -36.72 15.80 7.59
C THR A 135 -36.35 14.94 6.37
N ASP A 136 -37.34 14.61 5.54
CA ASP A 136 -37.11 13.85 4.30
C ASP A 136 -36.25 14.62 3.29
N VAL A 137 -36.33 15.94 3.30
CA VAL A 137 -35.51 16.83 2.45
C VAL A 137 -34.03 16.69 2.82
N GLN A 138 -33.70 16.66 4.12
CA GLN A 138 -32.33 16.43 4.58
C GLN A 138 -31.84 15.02 4.19
N ARG A 139 -32.66 13.99 4.38
CA ARG A 139 -32.32 12.62 3.97
C ARG A 139 -32.03 12.53 2.49
N ALA A 140 -32.90 13.11 1.65
CA ALA A 140 -32.71 13.13 0.21
C ALA A 140 -31.41 13.84 -0.21
N ALA A 141 -31.07 14.96 0.43
CA ALA A 141 -29.82 15.67 0.18
C ALA A 141 -28.58 14.81 0.52
N TYR A 142 -28.60 14.09 1.65
CA TYR A 142 -27.49 13.21 2.02
C TYR A 142 -27.35 11.99 1.09
N VAL A 143 -28.47 11.42 0.64
CA VAL A 143 -28.49 10.36 -0.37
C VAL A 143 -27.92 10.85 -1.70
N ALA A 144 -28.30 12.06 -2.14
CA ALA A 144 -27.74 12.65 -3.37
C ALA A 144 -26.20 12.85 -3.27
N ALA A 145 -25.70 13.33 -2.15
CA ALA A 145 -24.26 13.47 -1.92
C ALA A 145 -23.56 12.10 -1.87
N ALA A 146 -24.17 11.10 -1.22
CA ALA A 146 -23.62 9.74 -1.14
C ALA A 146 -23.62 9.04 -2.52
N ASN A 147 -24.54 9.33 -3.42
CA ASN A 147 -24.53 8.83 -4.80
C ASN A 147 -23.25 9.24 -5.54
N TYR A 148 -22.80 10.50 -5.36
CA TYR A 148 -21.54 10.93 -5.95
C TYR A 148 -20.35 10.15 -5.41
N ALA A 149 -20.22 10.06 -4.09
CA ALA A 149 -19.10 9.35 -3.46
C ALA A 149 -19.08 7.86 -3.82
N SER A 150 -20.25 7.19 -3.86
CA SER A 150 -20.34 5.78 -4.28
C SER A 150 -19.98 5.59 -5.74
N ALA A 151 -20.39 6.49 -6.62
CA ALA A 151 -20.05 6.43 -8.05
C ALA A 151 -18.54 6.55 -8.30
N VAL A 152 -17.83 7.35 -7.50
CA VAL A 152 -16.36 7.42 -7.56
C VAL A 152 -15.73 6.09 -7.14
N LEU A 153 -16.21 5.49 -6.04
CA LEU A 153 -15.68 4.23 -5.52
C LEU A 153 -15.97 3.02 -6.43
N GLU A 154 -16.94 3.09 -7.32
CA GLU A 154 -17.27 2.06 -8.32
C GLU A 154 -16.46 2.19 -9.61
N SER A 155 -15.81 3.32 -9.80
CA SER A 155 -15.12 3.59 -11.05
C SER A 155 -13.88 2.72 -11.21
N HIS A 156 -13.59 2.26 -12.44
CA HIS A 156 -12.34 1.57 -12.73
C HIS A 156 -11.10 2.43 -12.46
N THR A 157 -11.25 3.76 -12.45
CA THR A 157 -10.19 4.70 -12.08
C THR A 157 -9.82 4.60 -10.61
N GLU A 158 -10.78 4.26 -9.73
CA GLU A 158 -10.49 3.99 -8.32
C GLU A 158 -9.55 2.79 -8.17
N VAL A 159 -9.87 1.66 -8.81
CA VAL A 159 -9.00 0.46 -8.80
C VAL A 159 -7.61 0.78 -9.37
N PHE A 160 -7.54 1.64 -10.38
CA PHE A 160 -6.27 2.08 -10.93
C PHE A 160 -5.45 2.85 -9.89
N TYR A 161 -6.05 3.80 -9.17
CA TYR A 161 -5.36 4.63 -8.19
C TYR A 161 -4.97 3.88 -6.93
N SER A 162 -5.83 2.98 -6.44
CA SER A 162 -5.65 2.27 -5.17
C SER A 162 -4.80 1.00 -5.29
N ILE A 163 -4.82 0.33 -6.44
CA ILE A 163 -4.17 -0.97 -6.59
C ILE A 163 -3.12 -0.96 -7.70
N VAL A 164 -3.48 -0.46 -8.90
CA VAL A 164 -2.61 -0.64 -10.09
C VAL A 164 -1.34 0.20 -9.98
N ASP A 165 -1.44 1.45 -9.54
CA ASP A 165 -0.27 2.33 -9.41
C ASP A 165 0.80 1.73 -8.48
N LEU A 166 0.40 1.28 -7.29
CA LEU A 166 1.30 0.60 -6.36
C LEU A 166 1.83 -0.71 -6.94
N SER A 167 0.98 -1.46 -7.64
CA SER A 167 1.36 -2.75 -8.23
C SER A 167 2.37 -2.62 -9.35
N VAL A 168 2.30 -1.56 -10.16
CA VAL A 168 3.33 -1.22 -11.16
C VAL A 168 4.66 -0.94 -10.47
N ALA A 169 4.65 -0.16 -9.39
CA ALA A 169 5.86 0.09 -8.60
C ALA A 169 6.47 -1.21 -8.06
N ILE A 170 5.65 -2.05 -7.41
CA ILE A 170 6.09 -3.34 -6.84
C ILE A 170 6.62 -4.27 -7.91
N LEU A 171 5.99 -4.32 -9.09
CA LEU A 171 6.46 -5.12 -10.23
C LEU A 171 7.85 -4.70 -10.69
N ILE A 172 8.06 -3.40 -10.88
CA ILE A 172 9.37 -2.84 -11.26
C ILE A 172 10.42 -3.20 -10.18
N ILE A 173 10.10 -2.98 -8.90
CA ILE A 173 11.00 -3.32 -7.79
C ILE A 173 11.32 -4.81 -7.77
N GLY A 174 10.32 -5.68 -7.96
CA GLY A 174 10.51 -7.13 -8.03
C GLY A 174 11.48 -7.55 -9.14
N PHE A 175 11.34 -6.98 -10.34
CA PHE A 175 12.28 -7.23 -11.43
C PHE A 175 13.69 -6.71 -11.15
N VAL A 176 13.83 -5.55 -10.51
CA VAL A 176 15.14 -5.03 -10.10
C VAL A 176 15.76 -5.92 -9.02
N MET A 177 14.98 -6.44 -8.08
CA MET A 177 15.45 -7.40 -7.07
C MET A 177 15.99 -8.70 -7.69
N LEU A 178 15.36 -9.20 -8.77
CA LEU A 178 15.84 -10.40 -9.49
C LEU A 178 17.22 -10.18 -10.11
N GLN A 179 17.55 -8.95 -10.51
CA GLN A 179 18.84 -8.59 -11.10
C GLN A 179 19.90 -8.26 -10.05
N GLY A 180 19.49 -7.88 -8.84
CA GLY A 180 20.36 -7.50 -7.72
C GLY A 180 20.95 -8.71 -7.02
N LYS A 181 22.26 -9.00 -7.22
CA LYS A 181 22.93 -10.15 -6.59
C LYS A 181 23.07 -9.94 -5.07
N GLY A 182 22.32 -10.73 -4.28
CA GLY A 182 22.57 -10.91 -2.84
C GLY A 182 21.90 -9.87 -1.89
N ILE A 183 21.29 -8.81 -2.38
CA ILE A 183 20.60 -7.82 -1.51
C ILE A 183 19.29 -8.39 -0.99
N PHE A 184 18.43 -8.85 -1.90
CA PHE A 184 17.18 -9.55 -1.58
C PHE A 184 17.24 -10.99 -2.08
N ASN A 185 16.53 -11.90 -1.40
CA ASN A 185 16.43 -13.28 -1.86
C ASN A 185 15.43 -13.38 -3.06
N LYS A 186 15.54 -14.46 -3.82
CA LYS A 186 14.68 -14.69 -4.98
C LYS A 186 13.20 -14.78 -4.59
N THR A 187 12.89 -15.32 -3.41
CA THR A 187 11.50 -15.42 -2.92
C THR A 187 10.87 -14.04 -2.79
N THR A 188 11.56 -13.08 -2.15
CA THR A 188 11.06 -11.70 -2.04
C THR A 188 10.85 -11.06 -3.42
N ALA A 189 11.77 -11.30 -4.35
CA ALA A 189 11.65 -10.77 -5.70
C ALA A 189 10.45 -11.37 -6.46
N TYR A 190 10.25 -12.69 -6.40
CA TYR A 190 9.09 -13.34 -7.04
C TYR A 190 7.76 -12.97 -6.38
N LEU A 191 7.72 -12.78 -5.06
CA LEU A 191 6.54 -12.24 -4.38
C LEU A 191 6.18 -10.85 -4.91
N GLY A 192 7.18 -9.97 -5.11
CA GLY A 192 6.96 -8.64 -5.71
C GLY A 192 6.46 -8.72 -7.15
N VAL A 193 7.06 -9.59 -7.98
CA VAL A 193 6.59 -9.78 -9.36
C VAL A 193 5.16 -10.32 -9.38
N GLY A 194 4.85 -11.33 -8.56
CA GLY A 194 3.50 -11.89 -8.44
C GLY A 194 2.48 -10.86 -7.97
N ALA A 195 2.80 -10.12 -6.89
CA ALA A 195 1.95 -9.04 -6.38
C ALA A 195 1.67 -7.98 -7.45
N GLY A 196 2.71 -7.54 -8.16
CA GLY A 196 2.55 -6.58 -9.25
C GLY A 196 1.65 -7.07 -10.38
N ILE A 197 1.82 -8.33 -10.84
CA ILE A 197 0.99 -8.91 -11.90
C ILE A 197 -0.47 -9.02 -11.45
N PHE A 198 -0.74 -9.61 -10.28
CA PHE A 198 -2.11 -9.78 -9.80
C PHE A 198 -2.79 -8.45 -9.51
N GLY A 199 -2.05 -7.43 -9.04
CA GLY A 199 -2.60 -6.10 -8.86
C GLY A 199 -2.97 -5.41 -10.16
N ILE A 200 -2.15 -5.52 -11.20
CA ILE A 200 -2.50 -4.98 -12.53
C ILE A 200 -3.72 -5.69 -13.11
N VAL A 201 -3.79 -7.02 -12.96
CA VAL A 201 -4.95 -7.82 -13.44
C VAL A 201 -6.22 -7.48 -12.64
N SER A 202 -6.11 -6.94 -11.42
CA SER A 202 -7.26 -6.54 -10.59
C SER A 202 -8.13 -5.45 -11.22
N ILE A 203 -7.61 -4.70 -12.21
CA ILE A 203 -8.41 -3.74 -13.00
C ILE A 203 -9.59 -4.41 -13.72
N SER A 204 -9.52 -5.72 -13.95
CA SER A 204 -10.62 -6.51 -14.52
C SER A 204 -11.85 -6.62 -13.60
N GLY A 205 -11.75 -6.20 -12.33
CA GLY A 205 -12.81 -6.27 -11.34
C GLY A 205 -13.05 -7.66 -10.74
N PHE A 206 -12.24 -8.67 -11.08
CA PHE A 206 -12.34 -9.98 -10.45
C PHE A 206 -11.89 -9.94 -8.99
N PHE A 207 -12.83 -10.11 -8.06
CA PHE A 207 -12.57 -10.07 -6.62
C PHE A 207 -11.42 -11.01 -6.16
N VAL A 208 -11.31 -12.18 -6.79
CA VAL A 208 -10.24 -13.15 -6.49
C VAL A 208 -8.84 -12.56 -6.74
N THR A 209 -8.66 -11.78 -7.81
CA THR A 209 -7.37 -11.15 -8.12
C THR A 209 -6.98 -10.12 -7.09
N ILE A 210 -7.94 -9.37 -6.55
CA ILE A 210 -7.75 -8.38 -5.48
C ILE A 210 -7.29 -9.10 -4.19
N ILE A 211 -7.95 -10.21 -3.81
CA ILE A 211 -7.55 -10.98 -2.62
C ILE A 211 -6.14 -11.53 -2.78
N ILE A 212 -5.83 -12.15 -3.92
CA ILE A 212 -4.49 -12.70 -4.17
C ILE A 212 -3.44 -11.58 -4.12
N ASN A 213 -3.72 -10.43 -4.74
CA ASN A 213 -2.83 -9.27 -4.67
C ASN A 213 -2.61 -8.84 -3.22
N ALA A 214 -3.65 -8.67 -2.42
CA ALA A 214 -3.56 -8.25 -1.02
C ALA A 214 -2.68 -9.20 -0.20
N LEU A 215 -2.85 -10.53 -0.36
CA LEU A 215 -2.03 -11.53 0.32
C LEU A 215 -0.56 -11.48 -0.13
N LEU A 216 -0.32 -11.35 -1.44
CA LEU A 216 1.03 -11.27 -1.97
C LEU A 216 1.74 -9.98 -1.55
N VAL A 217 1.06 -8.84 -1.57
CA VAL A 217 1.61 -7.55 -1.10
C VAL A 217 1.93 -7.64 0.39
N THR A 218 1.02 -8.20 1.21
CA THR A 218 1.24 -8.39 2.65
C THR A 218 2.49 -9.23 2.91
N ALA A 219 2.61 -10.37 2.25
CA ALA A 219 3.80 -11.21 2.36
C ALA A 219 5.06 -10.46 1.90
N TRP A 220 4.98 -9.79 0.75
CA TRP A 220 6.11 -9.06 0.18
C TRP A 220 6.62 -7.94 1.11
N VAL A 221 5.74 -7.11 1.67
CA VAL A 221 6.16 -6.03 2.58
C VAL A 221 6.81 -6.57 3.85
N LEU A 222 6.34 -7.71 4.39
CA LEU A 222 6.95 -8.35 5.56
C LEU A 222 8.38 -8.84 5.25
N PHE A 223 8.59 -9.52 4.11
CA PHE A 223 9.92 -9.97 3.70
C PHE A 223 10.86 -8.80 3.40
N VAL A 224 10.38 -7.76 2.73
CA VAL A 224 11.11 -6.52 2.47
C VAL A 224 11.48 -5.84 3.79
N GLY A 225 10.51 -5.69 4.68
CA GLY A 225 10.70 -5.06 5.99
C GLY A 225 11.78 -5.75 6.82
N TYR A 226 11.69 -7.06 6.93
CA TYR A 226 12.71 -7.85 7.62
C TYR A 226 14.11 -7.65 7.02
N LYS A 227 14.21 -7.69 5.69
CA LYS A 227 15.49 -7.54 5.02
C LYS A 227 16.07 -6.13 5.14
N LEU A 228 15.26 -5.10 4.95
CA LEU A 228 15.69 -3.71 5.13
C LEU A 228 16.15 -3.44 6.57
N PHE A 229 15.37 -3.91 7.55
CA PHE A 229 15.73 -3.76 8.95
C PHE A 229 17.08 -4.39 9.25
N ARG A 230 17.34 -5.61 8.76
CA ARG A 230 18.64 -6.27 8.90
C ARG A 230 19.77 -5.51 8.21
N LEU A 231 19.56 -4.94 7.03
CA LEU A 231 20.55 -4.09 6.35
C LEU A 231 20.93 -2.87 7.20
N GLY A 232 19.95 -2.29 7.90
CA GLY A 232 20.19 -1.18 8.82
C GLY A 232 20.97 -1.56 10.09
N LEU A 233 20.97 -2.84 10.50
CA LEU A 233 21.69 -3.33 11.69
C LEU A 233 23.15 -3.69 11.38
N HIS A 234 23.41 -4.41 10.30
CA HIS A 234 24.73 -5.02 10.01
C HIS A 234 25.82 -4.00 9.64
N GLY A 235 25.49 -2.74 9.48
CA GLY A 235 26.49 -1.70 9.27
C GLY A 235 27.25 -1.25 10.54
N GLN A 236 27.01 -1.84 11.72
CA GLN A 236 27.70 -1.47 12.97
C GLN A 236 28.97 -2.28 13.25
N SER A 237 29.22 -3.39 12.54
CA SER A 237 30.30 -4.32 12.89
C SER A 237 31.67 -4.01 12.27
N SER A 238 31.83 -2.90 11.51
CA SER A 238 33.12 -2.55 10.87
C SER A 238 33.79 -1.27 11.42
N GLY A 239 33.38 -0.81 12.60
CA GLY A 239 33.89 0.44 13.20
C GLY A 239 34.51 0.32 14.60
N SER A 240 34.89 -0.88 15.04
CA SER A 240 35.62 -1.06 16.31
C SER A 240 36.85 -1.94 16.10
N VAL A 241 37.90 -1.36 15.56
CA VAL A 241 39.30 -1.76 15.82
C VAL A 241 40.12 -0.49 15.90
#